data_5883183b48a550279507603641f9efac
#
_entry.id   5883183b48a550279507603641f9efac
#
_cell.length_a   1.000
_cell.length_b   1.000
_cell.length_c   1.000
_cell.angle_alpha   90.00
_cell.angle_beta   90.00
_cell.angle_gamma   90.00
#
_symmetry.space_group_name_H-M   'P 1'
#
loop_
_entity.id
_entity.type
_entity.pdbx_description
1 polymer ?
#
loop_
_entity_poly.entity_id
_entity_poly.type
_entity_poly.pdbx_seq_one_letter_code
_entity_poly.pdbx_strand_id
1 'polypeptide(L)'
;MNSPIIYVVSDSVGETAELVTKAAASQFINAQVTIKRVPYIETEQDINDVISLAKLNNAIIAYTLVRPKDREYIKSRSEAEGVATYDIIGPLMDKLQESFQLDPVYEPGLVRKLDED
;
A
#
# COMPACT_ATOMS: atom_id res chain seq x y z
N MET A 1 12.73 -8.21 -21.90
CA MET A 1 11.84 -8.41 -20.74
C MET A 1 11.59 -7.11 -20.03
N ASN A 2 10.34 -6.84 -19.73
CA ASN A 2 10.00 -5.64 -18.97
C ASN A 2 10.35 -5.85 -17.51
N SER A 3 10.87 -4.79 -16.87
CA SER A 3 11.13 -4.82 -15.43
C SER A 3 9.80 -4.90 -14.68
N PRO A 4 9.73 -5.68 -13.61
CA PRO A 4 8.53 -5.68 -12.77
C PRO A 4 8.23 -4.28 -12.25
N ILE A 5 6.94 -3.96 -12.19
CA ILE A 5 6.47 -2.68 -11.65
C ILE A 5 5.76 -2.95 -10.33
N ILE A 6 6.06 -2.13 -9.33
CA ILE A 6 5.33 -2.14 -8.07
C ILE A 6 4.73 -0.75 -7.86
N TYR A 7 3.41 -0.69 -7.74
CA TYR A 7 2.72 0.54 -7.37
C TYR A 7 2.64 0.59 -5.85
N VAL A 8 3.25 1.63 -5.27
CA VAL A 8 3.18 1.84 -3.82
C VAL A 8 2.06 2.83 -3.55
N VAL A 9 0.97 2.32 -3.00
CA VAL A 9 -0.31 3.02 -2.88
C VAL A 9 -0.50 3.47 -1.44
N SER A 10 -0.86 4.73 -1.25
CA SER A 10 -1.01 5.29 0.09
C SER A 10 -2.16 6.30 0.15
N ASP A 11 -2.76 6.42 1.31
CA ASP A 11 -3.72 7.49 1.60
C ASP A 11 -3.04 8.74 2.15
N SER A 12 -1.71 8.75 2.16
CA SER A 12 -0.88 9.91 2.50
C SER A 12 0.20 10.06 1.43
N VAL A 13 1.40 10.48 1.81
CA VAL A 13 2.48 10.79 0.86
C VAL A 13 3.07 9.56 0.18
N GLY A 14 3.08 8.42 0.88
CA GLY A 14 3.60 7.18 0.33
C GLY A 14 5.07 6.89 0.67
N GLU A 15 5.67 7.66 1.56
CA GLU A 15 7.08 7.46 1.96
C GLU A 15 7.31 6.10 2.61
N THR A 16 6.42 5.71 3.54
CA THR A 16 6.55 4.43 4.25
C THR A 16 6.42 3.26 3.28
N ALA A 17 5.40 3.31 2.41
CA ALA A 17 5.19 2.25 1.43
C ALA A 17 6.38 2.11 0.49
N GLU A 18 6.93 3.22 0.03
CA GLU A 18 8.09 3.22 -0.85
C GLU A 18 9.33 2.67 -0.15
N LEU A 19 9.58 3.11 1.08
CA LEU A 19 10.75 2.67 1.84
C LEU A 19 10.73 1.16 2.11
N VAL A 20 9.59 0.64 2.55
CA VAL A 20 9.44 -0.80 2.83
C VAL A 20 9.60 -1.60 1.54
N THR A 21 9.01 -1.13 0.45
CA THR A 21 9.12 -1.81 -0.85
C THR A 21 10.56 -1.83 -1.35
N LYS A 22 11.26 -0.71 -1.24
CA LYS A 22 12.68 -0.63 -1.60
C LYS A 22 13.53 -1.57 -0.74
N ALA A 23 13.26 -1.62 0.56
CA ALA A 23 13.97 -2.51 1.47
C ALA A 23 13.78 -3.97 1.07
N ALA A 24 12.56 -4.37 0.77
CA ALA A 24 12.26 -5.72 0.33
C ALA A 24 12.94 -6.04 -1.02
N ALA A 25 12.82 -5.12 -1.98
CA ALA A 25 13.39 -5.30 -3.32
C ALA A 25 14.92 -5.40 -3.28
N SER A 26 15.57 -4.71 -2.34
CA SER A 26 17.02 -4.72 -2.23
C SER A 26 17.59 -6.08 -1.86
N GLN A 27 16.77 -7.00 -1.38
CA GLN A 27 17.21 -8.35 -1.05
C GLN A 27 17.39 -9.24 -2.29
N PHE A 28 17.03 -8.75 -3.47
CA PHE A 28 17.11 -9.51 -4.72
C PHE A 28 18.20 -8.92 -5.60
N ILE A 29 19.41 -9.48 -5.50
CA ILE A 29 20.57 -9.00 -6.24
C ILE A 29 20.33 -9.16 -7.75
N ASN A 30 20.64 -8.11 -8.50
CA ASN A 30 20.48 -8.05 -9.95
C ASN A 30 19.04 -7.97 -10.44
N ALA A 31 18.05 -7.94 -9.53
CA ALA A 31 16.68 -7.70 -9.94
C ALA A 31 16.50 -6.22 -10.24
N GLN A 32 15.88 -5.91 -11.37
CA GLN A 32 15.51 -4.55 -11.72
C GLN A 32 14.01 -4.42 -11.48
N VAL A 33 13.63 -3.47 -10.65
CA VAL A 33 12.23 -3.22 -10.35
C VAL A 33 11.96 -1.72 -10.46
N THR A 34 10.81 -1.38 -11.01
CA THR A 34 10.34 0.01 -11.08
C THR A 34 9.32 0.21 -9.99
N ILE A 35 9.57 1.16 -9.11
CA ILE A 35 8.65 1.50 -8.02
C ILE A 35 8.00 2.83 -8.36
N LYS A 36 6.66 2.84 -8.44
CA LYS A 36 5.89 4.04 -8.77
C LYS A 36 4.96 4.37 -7.61
N ARG A 37 5.07 5.58 -7.11
CA ARG A 37 4.27 6.04 -5.98
C ARG A 37 2.89 6.51 -6.47
N VAL A 38 1.82 6.05 -5.79
CA VAL A 38 0.44 6.50 -6.03
C VAL A 38 -0.10 7.01 -4.68
N PRO A 39 0.16 8.27 -4.35
CA PRO A 39 -0.20 8.85 -3.05
C PRO A 39 -1.63 9.39 -3.04
N TYR A 40 -2.08 9.77 -1.86
CA TYR A 40 -3.32 10.52 -1.63
C TYR A 40 -4.57 9.83 -2.14
N ILE A 41 -4.65 8.53 -1.95
CA ILE A 41 -5.88 7.77 -2.25
C ILE A 41 -6.98 8.23 -1.30
N GLU A 42 -8.11 8.64 -1.87
CA GLU A 42 -9.26 9.14 -1.09
C GLU A 42 -10.55 8.40 -1.40
N THR A 43 -10.73 7.94 -2.63
CA THR A 43 -12.00 7.38 -3.10
C THR A 43 -11.84 5.97 -3.63
N GLU A 44 -12.97 5.26 -3.72
CA GLU A 44 -12.98 3.94 -4.36
C GLU A 44 -12.55 4.02 -5.82
N GLN A 45 -12.87 5.13 -6.49
CA GLN A 45 -12.44 5.33 -7.87
C GLN A 45 -10.93 5.40 -7.97
N ASP A 46 -10.26 6.08 -7.02
CA ASP A 46 -8.81 6.12 -6.98
C ASP A 46 -8.22 4.72 -6.88
N ILE A 47 -8.83 3.87 -6.06
CA ILE A 47 -8.39 2.48 -5.89
C ILE A 47 -8.63 1.70 -7.19
N ASN A 48 -9.81 1.86 -7.80
CA ASN A 48 -10.12 1.19 -9.06
C ASN A 48 -9.13 1.57 -10.16
N ASP A 49 -8.74 2.85 -10.21
CA ASP A 49 -7.80 3.34 -11.22
C ASP A 49 -6.43 2.65 -11.10
N VAL A 50 -5.92 2.52 -9.87
CA VAL A 50 -4.61 1.89 -9.69
C VAL A 50 -4.68 0.37 -9.93
N ILE A 51 -5.79 -0.28 -9.58
CA ILE A 51 -5.99 -1.70 -9.87
C ILE A 51 -6.00 -1.95 -11.38
N SER A 52 -6.72 -1.10 -12.13
CA SER A 52 -6.76 -1.20 -13.59
C SER A 52 -5.37 -1.04 -14.20
N LEU A 53 -4.61 -0.06 -13.69
CA LEU A 53 -3.26 0.20 -14.14
C LEU A 53 -2.33 -0.97 -13.82
N ALA A 54 -2.45 -1.54 -12.63
CA ALA A 54 -1.64 -2.70 -12.23
C ALA A 54 -1.98 -3.93 -13.07
N LYS A 55 -3.25 -4.13 -13.38
CA LYS A 55 -3.68 -5.24 -14.25
C LYS A 55 -3.09 -5.08 -15.64
N LEU A 56 -3.17 -3.87 -16.20
CA LEU A 56 -2.65 -3.58 -17.53
C LEU A 56 -1.15 -3.85 -17.62
N ASN A 57 -0.39 -3.49 -16.59
CA ASN A 57 1.06 -3.58 -16.57
C ASN A 57 1.59 -4.85 -15.88
N ASN A 58 0.71 -5.73 -15.48
CA ASN A 58 1.05 -6.95 -14.73
C ASN A 58 1.91 -6.60 -13.49
N ALA A 59 1.49 -5.59 -12.76
CA ALA A 59 2.22 -5.03 -11.63
C ALA A 59 1.71 -5.58 -10.30
N ILE A 60 2.51 -5.38 -9.26
CA ILE A 60 2.15 -5.67 -7.87
C ILE A 60 1.75 -4.35 -7.21
N ILE A 61 0.79 -4.39 -6.31
CA ILE A 61 0.42 -3.25 -5.46
C ILE A 61 0.88 -3.54 -4.04
N ALA A 62 1.65 -2.62 -3.46
CA ALA A 62 1.98 -2.64 -2.04
C ALA A 62 1.37 -1.38 -1.42
N TYR A 63 0.53 -1.53 -0.41
CA TYR A 63 -0.25 -0.38 0.05
C TYR A 63 -0.15 -0.14 1.56
N THR A 64 -0.26 1.15 1.90
CA THR A 64 -0.42 1.62 3.28
C THR A 64 -1.71 2.43 3.35
N LEU A 65 -2.81 1.73 3.61
CA LEU A 65 -4.14 2.33 3.77
C LEU A 65 -4.58 2.05 5.20
N VAL A 66 -4.99 3.08 5.92
CA VAL A 66 -5.32 2.93 7.35
C VAL A 66 -6.78 2.63 7.62
N ARG A 67 -7.70 3.07 6.74
CA ARG A 67 -9.12 2.86 6.94
C ARG A 67 -9.51 1.43 6.59
N PRO A 68 -10.25 0.73 7.46
CA PRO A 68 -10.67 -0.65 7.18
C PRO A 68 -11.44 -0.80 5.88
N LYS A 69 -12.31 0.17 5.57
CA LYS A 69 -13.10 0.18 4.35
C LYS A 69 -12.21 0.15 3.11
N ASP A 70 -11.15 0.97 3.08
CA ASP A 70 -10.23 1.04 1.95
C ASP A 70 -9.39 -0.24 1.84
N ARG A 71 -8.92 -0.77 2.97
CA ARG A 71 -8.16 -2.02 3.00
C ARG A 71 -8.98 -3.17 2.45
N GLU A 72 -10.23 -3.28 2.88
CA GLU A 72 -11.14 -4.32 2.41
C GLU A 72 -11.44 -4.16 0.93
N TYR A 73 -11.70 -2.94 0.48
CA TYR A 73 -12.05 -2.67 -0.89
C TYR A 73 -10.90 -3.01 -1.85
N ILE A 74 -9.69 -2.54 -1.56
CA ILE A 74 -8.54 -2.82 -2.43
C ILE A 74 -8.25 -4.32 -2.49
N LYS A 75 -8.38 -5.01 -1.36
CA LYS A 75 -8.15 -6.45 -1.30
C LYS A 75 -9.15 -7.21 -2.16
N SER A 76 -10.45 -6.95 -1.97
CA SER A 76 -11.49 -7.68 -2.68
C SER A 76 -11.48 -7.38 -4.18
N ARG A 77 -11.29 -6.12 -4.56
CA ARG A 77 -11.25 -5.73 -5.96
C ARG A 77 -10.01 -6.28 -6.67
N SER A 78 -8.87 -6.28 -6.00
CA SER A 78 -7.66 -6.83 -6.58
C SER A 78 -7.77 -8.33 -6.78
N GLU A 79 -8.34 -9.06 -5.83
CA GLU A 79 -8.58 -10.49 -5.98
C GLU A 79 -9.50 -10.78 -7.16
N ALA A 80 -10.57 -9.99 -7.31
CA ALA A 80 -11.51 -10.15 -8.43
C ALA A 80 -10.82 -9.93 -9.78
N GLU A 81 -9.85 -9.04 -9.85
CA GLU A 81 -9.13 -8.69 -11.08
C GLU A 81 -7.82 -9.47 -11.26
N GLY A 82 -7.47 -10.34 -10.32
CA GLY A 82 -6.24 -11.12 -10.41
C GLY A 82 -4.97 -10.32 -10.23
N VAL A 83 -5.03 -9.21 -9.48
CA VAL A 83 -3.88 -8.35 -9.19
C VAL A 83 -3.30 -8.71 -7.83
N ALA A 84 -1.99 -8.94 -7.77
CA ALA A 84 -1.31 -9.25 -6.52
C ALA A 84 -1.17 -7.99 -5.68
N THR A 85 -1.55 -8.06 -4.40
CA THR A 85 -1.43 -6.94 -3.47
C THR A 85 -0.81 -7.38 -2.16
N TYR A 86 -0.19 -6.40 -1.48
CA TYR A 86 0.35 -6.62 -0.16
C TYR A 86 -0.02 -5.45 0.76
N ASP A 87 -0.63 -5.78 1.91
CA ASP A 87 -0.99 -4.80 2.94
C ASP A 87 0.21 -4.62 3.87
N ILE A 88 0.87 -3.46 3.77
CA ILE A 88 2.12 -3.22 4.50
C ILE A 88 1.87 -3.00 5.99
N ILE A 89 0.86 -2.19 6.35
CA ILE A 89 0.68 -1.79 7.74
C ILE A 89 -0.55 -2.39 8.42
N GLY A 90 -1.52 -2.85 7.64
CA GLY A 90 -2.78 -3.32 8.20
C GLY A 90 -2.65 -4.46 9.21
N PRO A 91 -1.94 -5.54 8.87
CA PRO A 91 -1.78 -6.66 9.81
C PRO A 91 -1.09 -6.26 11.11
N LEU A 92 -0.12 -5.34 11.03
CA LEU A 92 0.55 -4.84 12.24
C LEU A 92 -0.40 -3.97 13.07
N MET A 93 -1.20 -3.11 12.42
CA MET A 93 -2.23 -2.33 13.12
C MET A 93 -3.21 -3.25 13.86
N ASP A 94 -3.62 -4.34 13.21
CA ASP A 94 -4.54 -5.30 13.81
C ASP A 94 -3.94 -5.94 15.07
N LYS A 95 -2.66 -6.28 15.03
CA LYS A 95 -1.95 -6.84 16.19
C LYS A 95 -1.80 -5.82 17.32
N LEU A 96 -1.51 -4.57 16.98
CA LEU A 96 -1.39 -3.51 17.97
C LEU A 96 -2.74 -3.21 18.62
N GLN A 97 -3.82 -3.21 17.85
CA GLN A 97 -5.17 -3.03 18.38
C GLN A 97 -5.48 -4.11 19.41
N GLU A 98 -5.17 -5.35 19.10
CA GLU A 98 -5.37 -6.48 19.99
C GLU A 98 -4.52 -6.34 21.27
N SER A 99 -3.23 -6.00 21.12
CA SER A 99 -2.30 -5.87 22.22
C SER A 99 -2.61 -4.69 23.14
N PHE A 100 -2.93 -3.55 22.56
CA PHE A 100 -3.21 -2.32 23.32
C PHE A 100 -4.64 -2.24 23.84
N GLN A 101 -5.55 -3.02 23.24
CA GLN A 101 -6.99 -2.94 23.49
C GLN A 101 -7.53 -1.51 23.27
N LEU A 102 -7.00 -0.86 22.23
CA LEU A 102 -7.40 0.48 21.78
C LEU A 102 -7.71 0.41 20.30
N ASP A 103 -8.70 1.20 19.88
CA ASP A 103 -9.01 1.29 18.45
C ASP A 103 -8.06 2.27 17.77
N PRO A 104 -7.61 1.97 16.54
CA PRO A 104 -6.85 2.95 15.76
C PRO A 104 -7.70 4.18 15.47
N VAL A 105 -7.05 5.34 15.27
CA VAL A 105 -7.78 6.55 14.89
C VAL A 105 -8.09 6.60 13.39
N TYR A 106 -7.48 5.73 12.60
CA TYR A 106 -7.72 5.60 11.16
C TYR A 106 -7.51 6.91 10.39
N GLU A 107 -6.55 7.72 10.83
CA GLU A 107 -6.23 8.99 10.17
C GLU A 107 -4.97 8.85 9.34
N PRO A 108 -5.02 9.10 8.01
CA PRO A 108 -3.82 9.04 7.17
C PRO A 108 -2.77 10.07 7.59
N GLY A 109 -1.50 9.68 7.46
CA GLY A 109 -0.40 10.60 7.64
C GLY A 109 -0.01 10.90 9.07
N LEU A 110 -0.51 10.16 10.06
CA LEU A 110 -0.20 10.43 11.47
C LEU A 110 1.29 10.36 11.81
N VAL A 111 2.04 9.48 11.16
CA VAL A 111 3.47 9.36 11.42
C VAL A 111 4.20 10.67 11.15
N ARG A 112 3.77 11.42 10.14
CA ARG A 112 4.35 12.73 9.82
C ARG A 112 4.02 13.76 10.89
N LYS A 113 2.82 13.69 11.45
CA LYS A 113 2.42 14.59 12.55
C LYS A 113 3.22 14.33 13.81
N LEU A 114 3.52 13.07 14.09
CA LEU A 114 4.37 12.72 15.23
C LEU A 114 5.79 13.27 15.08
N ASP A 115 6.32 13.23 13.86
CA ASP A 115 7.67 13.74 13.57
C ASP A 115 7.74 15.26 13.64
N GLU A 116 6.62 15.96 13.44
CA GLU A 116 6.54 17.41 13.48
C GLU A 116 6.40 17.96 14.92
N ASP A 117 6.06 17.11 15.88
CA ASP A 117 5.97 17.46 17.28
C ASP A 117 7.37 17.33 17.92
#